data_9dfb5247d40ceac4fd1402782a0ff18f
#
_entry.id   9dfb5247d40ceac4fd1402782a0ff18f
#
_cell.length_a   1.000
_cell.length_b   1.000
_cell.length_c   1.000
_cell.angle_alpha   90.00
_cell.angle_beta   90.00
_cell.angle_gamma   90.00
#
_symmetry.space_group_name_H-M   'P 1'
#
loop_
_entity.id
_entity.type
_entity.pdbx_description
1 polymer ?
#
loop_
_entity_poly.entity_id
_entity_poly.type
_entity_poly.pdbx_seq_one_letter_code
_entity_poly.pdbx_strand_id
1 'polypeptide(L)'
;RDPLLVRFSLEAWYRQRAREVFARRLAELAPRLPWLSALPDFRLLNMRTQWGSCSPSGELVLNPQLVKAPRVCIDYVINHELCHLREQNHSPAYYRLLDSVMPDWAKHKALLDSLAEVLLNR
;
A
#
# COMPACT_ATOMS: atom_id res chain seq x y z
N ARG A 1 -31.43 -15.75 0.31
CA ARG A 1 -30.44 -14.69 0.48
C ARG A 1 -29.76 -14.37 -0.85
N ASP A 2 -29.66 -13.11 -1.16
CA ASP A 2 -29.10 -12.65 -2.43
C ASP A 2 -27.54 -12.67 -2.35
N PRO A 3 -26.85 -13.47 -3.16
CA PRO A 3 -25.40 -13.52 -3.16
C PRO A 3 -24.74 -12.19 -3.50
N LEU A 4 -25.38 -11.37 -4.34
CA LEU A 4 -24.83 -10.05 -4.69
C LEU A 4 -24.85 -9.11 -3.52
N LEU A 5 -25.89 -9.14 -2.70
CA LEU A 5 -25.95 -8.30 -1.49
C LEU A 5 -24.93 -8.72 -0.47
N VAL A 6 -24.71 -10.03 -0.31
CA VAL A 6 -23.67 -10.54 0.59
C VAL A 6 -22.30 -10.06 0.11
N ARG A 7 -22.03 -10.16 -1.19
CA ARG A 7 -20.76 -9.73 -1.77
C ARG A 7 -20.53 -8.24 -1.58
N PHE A 8 -21.57 -7.43 -1.81
CA PHE A 8 -21.51 -5.98 -1.60
C PHE A 8 -21.16 -5.65 -0.16
N SER A 9 -21.79 -6.34 0.80
CA SER A 9 -21.54 -6.10 2.21
C SER A 9 -20.10 -6.43 2.59
N LEU A 10 -19.54 -7.51 2.07
CA LEU A 10 -18.16 -7.89 2.31
C LEU A 10 -17.19 -6.88 1.70
N GLU A 11 -17.45 -6.44 0.47
CA GLU A 11 -16.63 -5.44 -0.18
C GLU A 11 -16.62 -4.13 0.61
N ALA A 12 -17.78 -3.67 1.06
CA ALA A 12 -17.92 -2.46 1.86
C ALA A 12 -17.17 -2.60 3.19
N TRP A 13 -17.26 -3.77 3.82
CA TRP A 13 -16.58 -4.03 5.07
C TRP A 13 -15.06 -3.99 4.90
N TYR A 14 -14.54 -4.66 3.85
CA TYR A 14 -13.11 -4.64 3.57
C TYR A 14 -12.62 -3.24 3.24
N ARG A 15 -13.41 -2.47 2.50
CA ARG A 15 -13.05 -1.10 2.17
C ARG A 15 -12.94 -0.24 3.42
N GLN A 16 -13.88 -0.40 4.36
CA GLN A 16 -13.82 0.32 5.62
C GLN A 16 -12.62 -0.12 6.46
N ARG A 17 -12.35 -1.43 6.50
CA ARG A 17 -11.16 -1.94 7.19
C ARG A 17 -9.88 -1.37 6.57
N ALA A 18 -9.85 -1.28 5.24
CA ALA A 18 -8.70 -0.72 4.53
C ALA A 18 -8.45 0.72 4.97
N ARG A 19 -9.49 1.56 5.06
CA ARG A 19 -9.34 2.94 5.52
C ARG A 19 -8.72 2.99 6.91
N GLU A 20 -9.22 2.18 7.81
CA GLU A 20 -8.74 2.16 9.20
C GLU A 20 -7.30 1.66 9.30
N VAL A 21 -7.01 0.55 8.65
CA VAL A 21 -5.69 -0.07 8.73
C VAL A 21 -4.64 0.80 8.04
N PHE A 22 -4.93 1.29 6.84
CA PHE A 22 -3.98 2.11 6.09
C PHE A 22 -3.70 3.44 6.80
N ALA A 23 -4.72 4.07 7.36
CA ALA A 23 -4.52 5.30 8.13
C ALA A 23 -3.61 5.04 9.33
N ARG A 24 -3.82 3.93 10.02
CA ARG A 24 -3.01 3.55 11.18
C ARG A 24 -1.57 3.27 10.79
N ARG A 25 -1.38 2.53 9.68
CA ARG A 25 -0.04 2.20 9.22
C ARG A 25 0.70 3.45 8.72
N LEU A 26 0.00 4.34 8.01
CA LEU A 26 0.60 5.62 7.60
C LEU A 26 1.03 6.46 8.79
N ALA A 27 0.19 6.53 9.82
CA ALA A 27 0.53 7.29 11.04
C ALA A 27 1.77 6.73 11.73
N GLU A 28 1.99 5.41 11.64
CA GLU A 28 3.16 4.76 12.22
C GLU A 28 4.41 4.94 11.37
N LEU A 29 4.28 4.84 10.04
CA LEU A 29 5.43 4.78 9.14
C LEU A 29 5.91 6.16 8.67
N ALA A 30 4.99 7.08 8.38
CA ALA A 30 5.35 8.37 7.81
C ALA A 30 6.34 9.18 8.67
N PRO A 31 6.20 9.22 10.01
CA PRO A 31 7.15 9.96 10.83
C PRO A 31 8.58 9.45 10.75
N ARG A 32 8.80 8.23 10.28
CA ARG A 32 10.14 7.66 10.13
C ARG A 32 10.83 8.11 8.86
N LEU A 33 10.12 8.83 7.97
CA LEU A 33 10.62 9.23 6.67
C LEU A 33 10.97 10.71 6.70
N PRO A 34 12.29 11.07 6.70
CA PRO A 34 12.69 12.46 6.95
C PRO A 34 12.30 13.44 5.85
N TRP A 35 11.97 12.95 4.64
CA TRP A 35 11.56 13.83 3.54
C TRP A 35 10.08 14.21 3.59
N LEU A 36 9.31 13.63 4.50
CA LEU A 36 7.90 13.98 4.66
C LEU A 36 7.75 15.04 5.77
N SER A 37 7.11 16.15 5.44
CA SER A 37 6.86 17.20 6.41
C SER A 37 5.53 17.05 7.15
N ALA A 38 4.64 16.21 6.61
CA ALA A 38 3.31 16.01 7.16
C ALA A 38 2.82 14.60 6.83
N LEU A 39 1.81 14.15 7.56
CA LEU A 39 1.17 12.88 7.31
C LEU A 39 0.44 12.95 5.96
N PRO A 40 0.77 12.09 5.00
CA PRO A 40 0.09 12.12 3.71
C PRO A 40 -1.36 11.64 3.81
N ASP A 41 -2.22 12.25 3.02
CA ASP A 41 -3.55 11.70 2.78
C ASP A 41 -3.45 10.61 1.74
N PHE A 42 -4.49 9.77 1.70
CA PHE A 42 -4.58 8.74 0.68
C PHE A 42 -6.04 8.54 0.29
N ARG A 43 -6.24 7.96 -0.88
CA ARG A 43 -7.56 7.49 -1.29
C ARG A 43 -7.50 6.04 -1.72
N LEU A 44 -8.64 5.39 -1.70
CA LEU A 44 -8.75 3.99 -2.08
C LEU A 44 -9.23 3.88 -3.52
N LEU A 45 -8.63 2.95 -4.25
CA LEU A 45 -9.03 2.66 -5.62
C LEU A 45 -8.75 1.19 -5.90
N ASN A 46 -9.77 0.47 -6.34
CA ASN A 46 -9.57 -0.90 -6.81
C ASN A 46 -8.77 -0.86 -8.10
N MET A 47 -7.65 -1.59 -8.12
CA MET A 47 -6.77 -1.69 -9.28
C MET A 47 -6.55 -3.14 -9.61
N ARG A 48 -6.40 -3.45 -10.90
CA ARG A 48 -6.30 -4.84 -11.34
C ARG A 48 -4.90 -5.43 -11.17
N THR A 49 -3.87 -4.59 -11.30
CA THR A 49 -2.49 -5.05 -11.34
C THR A 49 -1.56 -4.33 -10.39
N GLN A 50 -2.07 -3.37 -9.61
CA GLN A 50 -1.26 -2.56 -8.70
C GLN A 50 -1.83 -2.57 -7.30
N TRP A 51 -0.95 -2.47 -6.32
CA TRP A 51 -1.33 -2.35 -4.91
C TRP A 51 -1.42 -0.90 -4.47
N GLY A 52 -0.71 -0.01 -5.16
CA GLY A 52 -0.72 1.40 -4.83
C GLY A 52 -0.04 2.22 -5.91
N SER A 53 -0.12 3.53 -5.77
CA SER A 53 0.61 4.47 -6.62
C SER A 53 0.81 5.77 -5.85
N CYS A 54 1.82 6.53 -6.26
CA CYS A 54 2.08 7.82 -5.66
C CYS A 54 2.53 8.79 -6.76
N SER A 55 1.77 9.87 -6.94
CA SER A 55 2.12 10.87 -7.93
C SER A 55 3.27 11.75 -7.43
N PRO A 56 4.00 12.43 -8.34
CA PRO A 56 5.04 13.37 -7.90
C PRO A 56 4.52 14.48 -7.00
N SER A 57 3.24 14.84 -7.11
CA SER A 57 2.63 15.85 -6.26
C SER A 57 2.22 15.33 -4.89
N GLY A 58 2.39 14.02 -4.63
CA GLY A 58 2.12 13.44 -3.33
C GLY A 58 0.76 12.80 -3.17
N GLU A 59 0.02 12.58 -4.27
CA GLU A 59 -1.25 11.87 -4.19
C GLU A 59 -0.99 10.36 -4.05
N LEU A 60 -1.34 9.83 -2.89
CA LEU A 60 -1.17 8.41 -2.58
C LEU A 60 -2.49 7.69 -2.80
N VAL A 61 -2.44 6.61 -3.58
CA VAL A 61 -3.60 5.77 -3.85
C VAL A 61 -3.26 4.36 -3.41
N LEU A 62 -4.18 3.72 -2.69
CA LEU A 62 -3.97 2.35 -2.19
C LEU A 62 -5.15 1.48 -2.58
N ASN A 63 -4.84 0.25 -2.96
CA ASN A 63 -5.84 -0.74 -3.35
C ASN A 63 -6.45 -1.35 -2.09
N PRO A 64 -7.78 -1.29 -1.91
CA PRO A 64 -8.41 -1.88 -0.72
C PRO A 64 -8.11 -3.36 -0.55
N GLN A 65 -7.86 -4.10 -1.64
CA GLN A 65 -7.55 -5.53 -1.56
C GLN A 65 -6.27 -5.80 -0.75
N LEU A 66 -5.40 -4.81 -0.66
CA LEU A 66 -4.15 -4.92 0.11
C LEU A 66 -4.41 -5.19 1.59
N VAL A 67 -5.57 -4.79 2.11
CA VAL A 67 -5.87 -5.00 3.54
C VAL A 67 -5.97 -6.49 3.89
N LYS A 68 -6.19 -7.34 2.90
CA LYS A 68 -6.25 -8.79 3.10
C LYS A 68 -4.87 -9.44 3.22
N ALA A 69 -3.81 -8.72 2.88
CA ALA A 69 -2.44 -9.22 2.96
C ALA A 69 -1.88 -9.03 4.37
N PRO A 70 -0.80 -9.75 4.73
CA PRO A 70 -0.13 -9.53 5.99
C PRO A 70 0.34 -8.08 6.17
N ARG A 71 0.43 -7.64 7.42
CA ARG A 71 0.82 -6.26 7.73
C ARG A 71 2.15 -5.86 7.10
N VAL A 72 3.12 -6.77 7.07
CA VAL A 72 4.43 -6.46 6.47
C VAL A 72 4.32 -6.13 4.98
N CYS A 73 3.35 -6.72 4.29
CA CYS A 73 3.09 -6.40 2.88
C CYS A 73 2.46 -5.02 2.74
N ILE A 74 1.55 -4.67 3.64
CA ILE A 74 0.94 -3.33 3.67
C ILE A 74 2.04 -2.29 3.89
N ASP A 75 2.89 -2.53 4.89
CA ASP A 75 4.00 -1.62 5.20
C ASP A 75 4.97 -1.50 4.02
N TYR A 76 5.23 -2.61 3.33
CA TYR A 76 6.07 -2.58 2.13
C TYR A 76 5.49 -1.65 1.06
N VAL A 77 4.19 -1.80 0.74
CA VAL A 77 3.57 -0.98 -0.29
C VAL A 77 3.60 0.50 0.10
N ILE A 78 3.26 0.81 1.34
CA ILE A 78 3.27 2.20 1.82
C ILE A 78 4.67 2.78 1.71
N ASN A 79 5.69 2.09 2.20
CA ASN A 79 7.07 2.55 2.12
C ASN A 79 7.51 2.69 0.67
N HIS A 80 7.16 1.73 -0.19
CA HIS A 80 7.50 1.75 -1.61
C HIS A 80 6.96 3.02 -2.27
N GLU A 81 5.69 3.34 -2.02
CA GLU A 81 5.08 4.51 -2.64
C GLU A 81 5.62 5.82 -2.06
N LEU A 82 5.81 5.89 -0.75
CA LEU A 82 6.31 7.12 -0.12
C LEU A 82 7.77 7.40 -0.47
N CYS A 83 8.56 6.37 -0.77
CA CYS A 83 9.92 6.57 -1.27
C CYS A 83 9.92 7.29 -2.62
N HIS A 84 8.86 7.15 -3.42
CA HIS A 84 8.74 7.85 -4.69
C HIS A 84 8.60 9.37 -4.53
N LEU A 85 8.27 9.86 -3.37
CA LEU A 85 8.24 11.30 -3.12
C LEU A 85 9.64 11.89 -3.05
N ARG A 86 10.65 11.07 -2.82
CA ARG A 86 12.05 11.49 -2.82
C ARG A 86 12.78 11.06 -4.08
N GLU A 87 12.51 9.82 -4.55
CA GLU A 87 13.14 9.25 -5.74
C GLU A 87 12.03 8.73 -6.65
N GLN A 88 11.74 9.45 -7.70
CA GLN A 88 10.58 9.14 -8.54
C GLN A 88 10.77 7.85 -9.36
N ASN A 89 11.97 7.59 -9.81
CA ASN A 89 12.26 6.42 -10.64
C ASN A 89 12.84 5.28 -9.80
N HIS A 90 12.65 4.04 -10.26
CA HIS A 90 13.23 2.87 -9.63
C HIS A 90 14.73 2.76 -9.97
N SER A 91 15.47 3.80 -9.62
CA SER A 91 16.92 3.90 -9.83
C SER A 91 17.68 3.22 -8.68
N PRO A 92 19.01 3.05 -8.80
CA PRO A 92 19.80 2.58 -7.66
C PRO A 92 19.62 3.46 -6.42
N ALA A 93 19.46 4.77 -6.59
CA ALA A 93 19.21 5.67 -5.45
C ALA A 93 17.87 5.34 -4.77
N TYR A 94 16.85 5.01 -5.55
CA TYR A 94 15.56 4.59 -5.00
C TYR A 94 15.72 3.34 -4.12
N TYR A 95 16.40 2.32 -4.64
CA TYR A 95 16.56 1.07 -3.90
C TYR A 95 17.44 1.21 -2.66
N ARG A 96 18.44 2.09 -2.71
CA ARG A 96 19.20 2.43 -1.50
C ARG A 96 18.32 3.06 -0.44
N LEU A 97 17.41 3.94 -0.87
CA LEU A 97 16.46 4.59 0.02
C LEU A 97 15.51 3.56 0.64
N LEU A 98 14.95 2.69 -0.19
CA LEU A 98 14.02 1.65 0.29
C LEU A 98 14.74 0.69 1.23
N ASP A 99 15.98 0.30 0.93
CA ASP A 99 16.80 -0.53 1.82
C ASP A 99 16.99 0.11 3.18
N SER A 100 17.18 1.43 3.22
CA SER A 100 17.40 2.14 4.49
C SER A 100 16.13 2.20 5.34
N VAL A 101 14.96 2.22 4.68
CA VAL A 101 13.67 2.33 5.36
C VAL A 101 13.14 0.96 5.77
N MET A 102 13.32 -0.03 4.92
CA MET A 102 12.80 -1.38 5.13
C MET A 102 13.79 -2.40 4.57
N PRO A 103 14.80 -2.80 5.36
CA PRO A 103 15.85 -3.70 4.85
C PRO A 103 15.34 -5.01 4.27
N ASP A 104 14.21 -5.52 4.78
CA ASP A 104 13.63 -6.79 4.31
C ASP A 104 12.60 -6.62 3.20
N TRP A 105 12.59 -5.48 2.52
CA TRP A 105 11.53 -5.18 1.54
C TRP A 105 11.40 -6.25 0.45
N ALA A 106 12.52 -6.82 0.00
CA ALA A 106 12.48 -7.83 -1.06
C ALA A 106 11.73 -9.08 -0.62
N LYS A 107 11.88 -9.47 0.64
CA LYS A 107 11.17 -10.61 1.23
C LYS A 107 9.66 -10.32 1.30
N HIS A 108 9.30 -9.12 1.73
CA HIS A 108 7.90 -8.74 1.83
C HIS A 108 7.25 -8.59 0.45
N LYS A 109 8.02 -8.07 -0.52
CA LYS A 109 7.56 -7.99 -1.90
C LYS A 109 7.29 -9.38 -2.46
N ALA A 110 8.19 -10.33 -2.23
CA ALA A 110 8.03 -11.69 -2.73
C ALA A 110 6.76 -12.34 -2.14
N LEU A 111 6.52 -12.13 -0.85
CA LEU A 111 5.32 -12.64 -0.21
C LEU A 111 4.06 -12.03 -0.85
N LEU A 112 4.06 -10.72 -1.04
CA LEU A 112 2.93 -10.03 -1.65
C LEU A 112 2.70 -10.50 -3.08
N ASP A 113 3.76 -10.66 -3.86
CA ASP A 113 3.67 -11.16 -5.24
C ASP A 113 3.03 -12.55 -5.28
N SER A 114 3.33 -13.39 -4.29
CA SER A 114 2.74 -14.73 -4.22
C SER A 114 1.23 -14.70 -3.93
N LEU A 115 0.73 -13.61 -3.38
CA LEU A 115 -0.69 -13.45 -3.05
C LEU A 115 -1.47 -12.69 -4.13
N ALA A 116 -0.76 -12.11 -5.11
CA ALA A 116 -1.37 -11.19 -6.06
C ALA A 116 -2.49 -11.84 -6.87
N GLU A 117 -2.29 -13.07 -7.34
CA GLU A 117 -3.30 -13.74 -8.15
C GLU A 117 -4.60 -13.94 -7.38
N VAL A 118 -4.48 -14.35 -6.12
CA VAL A 118 -5.66 -14.59 -5.29
C VAL A 118 -6.37 -13.29 -4.92
N LEU A 119 -5.61 -12.25 -4.61
CA LEU A 119 -6.18 -11.02 -4.05
C LEU A 119 -6.59 -10.00 -5.11
N LEU A 120 -5.88 -9.93 -6.24
CA LEU A 120 -6.15 -8.91 -7.26
C LEU A 120 -7.10 -9.39 -8.37
N ASN A 121 -7.06 -10.67 -8.70
CA ASN A 121 -7.85 -11.22 -9.81
C ASN A 121 -9.20 -11.74 -9.33
N ARG A 122 -9.94 -10.91 -8.60
CA ARG A 122 -11.26 -11.26 -8.08
C ARG A 122 -12.38 -10.62 -8.89
#